data_d07c81d30d90b3cdd1865facc968f017
#
_entry.id   d07c81d30d90b3cdd1865facc968f017
#
_cell.length_a   1.000
_cell.length_b   1.000
_cell.length_c   1.000
_cell.angle_alpha   90.00
_cell.angle_beta   90.00
_cell.angle_gamma   90.00
#
_symmetry.space_group_name_H-M   'P 1'
#
loop_
_entity.id
_entity.type
_entity.pdbx_description
1 polymer ?
#
loop_
_entity_poly.entity_id
_entity_poly.type
_entity_poly.pdbx_seq_one_letter_code
_entity_poly.pdbx_strand_id
1 'polypeptide(L)'
;IVEKWKYLIKEFGAESILPYSYLGNQGLVHGLNGADAFFNKLGATVCERTFCGEGSCTAWLSTIGPTAGLDPESYIHSKYIVIWACNSVSTNLHHWAIVQDAKKKGAKVVVIDSYKSRTAKQADWHISPKPGTDGALAISIINHIIYNNLVDKDYVKNYTNGYDQLKDHVKDKNAEWASSITGIKVEDIKKLSTEIAMNQPVGI
;
A
#
# COMPACT_ATOMS: atom_id res chain seq x y z
N ILE A 1 -2.24 33.18 -18.81
CA ILE A 1 -2.96 32.61 -17.65
C ILE A 1 -3.75 33.73 -16.96
N VAL A 2 -3.12 34.82 -16.49
CA VAL A 2 -3.76 35.89 -15.68
C VAL A 2 -4.99 36.49 -16.36
N GLU A 3 -4.91 36.89 -17.63
CA GLU A 3 -6.04 37.45 -18.36
C GLU A 3 -7.21 36.45 -18.49
N LYS A 4 -6.90 35.16 -18.66
CA LYS A 4 -7.95 34.13 -18.68
C LYS A 4 -8.62 33.98 -17.32
N TRP A 5 -7.86 34.02 -16.23
CA TRP A 5 -8.42 34.00 -14.88
C TRP A 5 -9.26 35.22 -14.57
N LYS A 6 -8.80 36.43 -14.90
CA LYS A 6 -9.60 37.64 -14.75
C LYS A 6 -10.94 37.54 -15.48
N TYR A 7 -10.94 37.03 -16.72
CA TYR A 7 -12.16 36.77 -17.47
C TYR A 7 -13.08 35.77 -16.76
N LEU A 8 -12.55 34.61 -16.36
CA LEU A 8 -13.34 33.55 -15.69
C LEU A 8 -13.93 34.09 -14.37
N ILE A 9 -13.15 34.77 -13.56
CA ILE A 9 -13.59 35.36 -12.30
C ILE A 9 -14.71 36.39 -12.52
N LYS A 10 -14.58 37.20 -13.54
CA LYS A 10 -15.60 38.22 -13.87
C LYS A 10 -16.92 37.59 -14.31
N GLU A 11 -16.86 36.55 -15.14
CA GLU A 11 -18.05 35.94 -15.75
C GLU A 11 -18.71 34.85 -14.86
N PHE A 12 -17.92 34.14 -14.08
CA PHE A 12 -18.35 32.91 -13.37
C PHE A 12 -18.04 32.87 -11.87
N GLY A 13 -17.41 33.93 -11.34
CA GLY A 13 -16.97 33.97 -9.95
C GLY A 13 -15.58 33.33 -9.74
N ALA A 14 -14.98 33.60 -8.58
CA ALA A 14 -13.64 33.09 -8.26
C ALA A 14 -13.63 31.58 -8.05
N GLU A 15 -14.76 31.01 -7.65
CA GLU A 15 -14.96 29.57 -7.46
C GLU A 15 -14.83 28.76 -8.77
N SER A 16 -14.87 29.43 -9.94
CA SER A 16 -14.59 28.80 -11.23
C SER A 16 -13.12 28.36 -11.37
N ILE A 17 -12.25 28.83 -10.48
CA ILE A 17 -10.84 28.44 -10.41
C ILE A 17 -10.70 27.30 -9.40
N LEU A 18 -10.31 26.11 -9.87
CA LEU A 18 -9.99 24.98 -9.02
C LEU A 18 -8.46 24.72 -9.03
N PRO A 19 -7.76 25.08 -7.96
CA PRO A 19 -6.35 24.73 -7.82
C PRO A 19 -6.23 23.24 -7.51
N TYR A 20 -5.88 22.46 -8.51
CA TYR A 20 -5.63 21.04 -8.33
C TYR A 20 -4.27 20.82 -7.68
N SER A 21 -4.28 20.46 -6.42
CA SER A 21 -3.09 20.24 -5.61
C SER A 21 -3.26 18.99 -4.76
N TYR A 22 -2.26 18.12 -4.80
CA TYR A 22 -2.19 16.96 -3.92
C TYR A 22 -0.72 16.61 -3.61
N LEU A 23 -0.34 15.33 -3.70
CA LEU A 23 1.04 14.94 -3.50
C LEU A 23 1.91 15.25 -4.73
N GLY A 24 3.15 15.54 -4.49
CA GLY A 24 4.17 15.86 -5.47
C GLY A 24 5.46 16.07 -4.71
N ASN A 25 6.15 17.17 -4.96
CA ASN A 25 7.28 17.56 -4.14
C ASN A 25 6.80 17.92 -2.74
N GLN A 26 7.06 17.05 -1.78
CA GLN A 26 6.58 17.22 -0.42
C GLN A 26 7.54 18.10 0.39
N GLY A 27 7.20 19.36 0.47
CA GLY A 27 7.82 20.29 1.39
C GLY A 27 6.72 21.07 2.08
N LEU A 28 6.91 21.46 3.32
CA LEU A 28 5.91 22.21 4.10
C LEU A 28 5.52 23.52 3.43
N VAL A 29 6.45 24.15 2.73
CA VAL A 29 6.23 25.44 2.07
C VAL A 29 5.66 25.26 0.65
N HIS A 30 6.26 24.42 -0.18
CA HIS A 30 5.94 24.36 -1.62
C HIS A 30 5.14 23.13 -2.04
N GLY A 31 4.96 22.16 -1.18
CA GLY A 31 4.22 20.93 -1.49
C GLY A 31 2.72 21.08 -1.24
N LEU A 32 2.34 21.13 0.01
CA LEU A 32 0.93 21.08 0.40
C LEU A 32 0.31 22.46 0.66
N ASN A 33 1.07 23.43 1.13
CA ASN A 33 0.52 24.69 1.67
C ASN A 33 0.96 25.94 0.92
N GLY A 34 1.96 25.89 0.07
CA GLY A 34 2.60 27.08 -0.50
C GLY A 34 1.68 28.00 -1.30
N ALA A 35 0.68 27.44 -1.97
CA ALA A 35 -0.26 28.21 -2.78
C ALA A 35 -1.62 28.40 -2.10
N ASP A 36 -1.91 27.72 -1.00
CA ASP A 36 -3.25 27.74 -0.39
C ASP A 36 -3.65 29.14 0.06
N ALA A 37 -2.74 29.91 0.67
CA ALA A 37 -3.01 31.26 1.10
C ALA A 37 -3.40 32.19 -0.08
N PHE A 38 -2.75 32.03 -1.23
CA PHE A 38 -3.07 32.80 -2.44
C PHE A 38 -4.47 32.43 -2.97
N PHE A 39 -4.78 31.15 -3.10
CA PHE A 39 -6.07 30.69 -3.63
C PHE A 39 -7.22 31.00 -2.67
N ASN A 40 -7.00 30.90 -1.37
CA ASN A 40 -7.97 31.32 -0.36
C ASN A 40 -8.25 32.81 -0.43
N LYS A 41 -7.21 33.65 -0.61
CA LYS A 41 -7.38 35.10 -0.80
C LYS A 41 -8.10 35.43 -2.10
N LEU A 42 -7.89 34.63 -3.14
CA LEU A 42 -8.58 34.78 -4.43
C LEU A 42 -10.07 34.42 -4.33
N GLY A 43 -10.48 33.63 -3.38
CA GLY A 43 -11.82 33.04 -3.28
C GLY A 43 -12.03 31.84 -4.21
N ALA A 44 -10.97 31.14 -4.59
CA ALA A 44 -11.03 29.98 -5.45
C ALA A 44 -11.66 28.77 -4.74
N THR A 45 -12.15 27.80 -5.50
CA THR A 45 -12.64 26.53 -4.96
C THR A 45 -11.51 25.78 -4.24
N VAL A 46 -11.83 25.17 -3.13
CA VAL A 46 -10.86 24.34 -2.38
C VAL A 46 -10.84 22.93 -2.95
N CYS A 47 -9.66 22.42 -3.26
CA CYS A 47 -9.47 21.02 -3.63
C CYS A 47 -9.38 20.15 -2.37
N GLU A 48 -10.33 19.26 -2.17
CA GLU A 48 -10.26 18.28 -1.11
C GLU A 48 -9.27 17.16 -1.49
N ARG A 49 -8.24 16.96 -0.65
CA ARG A 49 -7.10 16.09 -0.95
C ARG A 49 -7.34 14.65 -0.45
N THR A 50 -8.28 13.94 -1.08
CA THR A 50 -8.77 12.64 -0.59
C THR A 50 -8.38 11.44 -1.46
N PHE A 51 -7.75 11.63 -2.62
CA PHE A 51 -7.65 10.62 -3.68
C PHE A 51 -6.94 9.33 -3.29
N CYS A 52 -5.80 9.38 -2.60
CA CYS A 52 -5.08 8.15 -2.22
C CYS A 52 -4.91 8.00 -0.71
N GLY A 53 -4.54 9.07 0.00
CA GLY A 53 -4.28 9.04 1.43
C GLY A 53 -5.51 8.66 2.25
N GLU A 54 -6.63 9.31 2.03
CA GLU A 54 -7.87 9.08 2.80
C GLU A 54 -8.40 7.65 2.64
N GLY A 55 -8.42 7.12 1.42
CA GLY A 55 -8.86 5.74 1.18
C GLY A 55 -8.00 4.73 1.93
N SER A 56 -6.69 4.89 1.89
CA SER A 56 -5.75 4.04 2.61
C SER A 56 -5.87 4.21 4.13
N CYS A 57 -5.96 5.45 4.62
CA CYS A 57 -6.14 5.72 6.04
C CYS A 57 -7.45 5.17 6.58
N THR A 58 -8.55 5.33 5.85
CA THR A 58 -9.86 4.78 6.24
C THR A 58 -9.82 3.27 6.34
N ALA A 59 -9.22 2.59 5.36
CA ALA A 59 -9.06 1.14 5.39
C ALA A 59 -8.20 0.68 6.58
N TRP A 60 -7.09 1.36 6.81
CA TRP A 60 -6.18 1.11 7.93
C TRP A 60 -6.90 1.25 9.28
N LEU A 61 -7.52 2.41 9.51
CA LEU A 61 -8.24 2.70 10.75
C LEU A 61 -9.39 1.73 11.01
N SER A 62 -10.10 1.32 9.96
CA SER A 62 -11.20 0.36 10.06
C SER A 62 -10.73 -1.06 10.34
N THR A 63 -9.50 -1.41 9.96
CA THR A 63 -8.97 -2.77 10.11
C THR A 63 -8.19 -2.94 11.41
N ILE A 64 -7.29 -2.03 11.73
CA ILE A 64 -6.37 -2.17 12.86
C ILE A 64 -6.41 -1.01 13.86
N GLY A 65 -7.30 -0.04 13.65
CA GLY A 65 -7.45 1.12 14.52
C GLY A 65 -6.33 2.16 14.38
N PRO A 66 -6.27 3.15 15.28
CA PRO A 66 -5.31 4.26 15.21
C PRO A 66 -3.92 3.83 15.70
N THR A 67 -3.33 2.86 15.02
CA THR A 67 -1.98 2.38 15.33
C THR A 67 -0.98 2.87 14.29
N ALA A 68 0.27 3.03 14.69
CA ALA A 68 1.37 3.18 13.75
C ALA A 68 1.62 1.85 13.01
N GLY A 69 2.19 1.90 11.83
CA GLY A 69 2.66 0.72 11.13
C GLY A 69 3.89 0.10 11.82
N LEU A 70 4.52 -0.85 11.15
CA LEU A 70 5.77 -1.42 11.61
C LEU A 70 6.84 -0.33 11.69
N ASP A 71 7.51 -0.24 12.84
CA ASP A 71 8.70 0.58 12.98
C ASP A 71 9.77 0.15 11.96
N PRO A 72 10.26 1.07 11.11
CA PRO A 72 11.23 0.72 10.07
C PRO A 72 12.47 -0.01 10.59
N GLU A 73 12.96 0.32 11.77
CA GLU A 73 14.13 -0.35 12.36
C GLU A 73 13.83 -1.80 12.74
N SER A 74 12.58 -2.14 12.99
CA SER A 74 12.15 -3.50 13.35
C SER A 74 12.27 -4.50 12.20
N TYR A 75 12.37 -4.05 10.95
CA TYR A 75 12.60 -4.96 9.80
C TYR A 75 13.87 -5.80 9.94
N ILE A 76 14.86 -5.35 10.72
CA ILE A 76 16.10 -6.09 10.98
C ILE A 76 15.87 -7.46 11.66
N HIS A 77 14.71 -7.65 12.30
CA HIS A 77 14.32 -8.88 12.98
C HIS A 77 13.46 -9.80 12.11
N SER A 78 13.04 -9.35 10.93
CA SER A 78 12.21 -10.14 10.03
C SER A 78 12.99 -11.27 9.36
N LYS A 79 12.37 -12.42 9.24
CA LYS A 79 12.87 -13.56 8.45
C LYS A 79 12.38 -13.49 7.00
N TYR A 80 11.25 -12.81 6.79
CA TYR A 80 10.61 -12.65 5.49
C TYR A 80 10.13 -11.21 5.37
N ILE A 81 10.48 -10.55 4.30
CA ILE A 81 10.12 -9.15 4.06
C ILE A 81 9.37 -9.06 2.74
N VAL A 82 8.16 -8.53 2.79
CA VAL A 82 7.33 -8.26 1.61
C VAL A 82 7.30 -6.76 1.37
N ILE A 83 7.91 -6.30 0.30
CA ILE A 83 7.83 -4.89 -0.12
C ILE A 83 6.74 -4.80 -1.19
N TRP A 84 5.58 -4.25 -0.82
CA TRP A 84 4.42 -4.20 -1.69
C TRP A 84 4.19 -2.79 -2.21
N ALA A 85 4.26 -2.63 -3.53
CA ALA A 85 4.08 -1.37 -4.25
C ALA A 85 4.98 -0.21 -3.76
N CYS A 86 6.15 -0.55 -3.22
CA CYS A 86 7.13 0.43 -2.73
C CYS A 86 8.48 0.25 -3.43
N ASN A 87 9.02 1.34 -3.97
CA ASN A 87 10.33 1.33 -4.64
C ASN A 87 11.42 1.88 -3.71
N SER A 88 11.69 1.20 -2.61
CA SER A 88 12.57 1.65 -1.52
C SER A 88 13.97 2.07 -1.99
N VAL A 89 14.54 1.37 -2.96
CA VAL A 89 15.86 1.74 -3.56
C VAL A 89 15.85 3.16 -4.17
N SER A 90 14.69 3.65 -4.60
CA SER A 90 14.58 4.97 -5.24
C SER A 90 13.97 6.02 -4.33
N THR A 91 13.08 5.64 -3.42
CA THR A 91 12.22 6.57 -2.68
C THR A 91 12.38 6.51 -1.17
N ASN A 92 13.02 5.46 -0.62
CA ASN A 92 13.24 5.31 0.82
C ASN A 92 14.54 4.52 1.09
N LEU A 93 15.66 5.19 0.89
CA LEU A 93 16.99 4.57 1.01
C LEU A 93 17.30 4.10 2.44
N HIS A 94 16.79 4.76 3.47
CA HIS A 94 16.98 4.33 4.85
C HIS A 94 16.29 2.98 5.12
N HIS A 95 15.03 2.82 4.70
CA HIS A 95 14.34 1.53 4.77
C HIS A 95 15.11 0.46 3.99
N TRP A 96 15.59 0.78 2.78
CA TRP A 96 16.34 -0.17 1.98
C TRP A 96 17.65 -0.62 2.66
N ALA A 97 18.34 0.26 3.36
CA ALA A 97 19.55 -0.09 4.11
C ALA A 97 19.23 -1.13 5.21
N ILE A 98 18.15 -0.92 5.95
CA ILE A 98 17.69 -1.86 6.99
C ILE A 98 17.29 -3.22 6.38
N VAL A 99 16.57 -3.20 5.26
CA VAL A 99 16.21 -4.42 4.51
C VAL A 99 17.45 -5.19 4.08
N GLN A 100 18.52 -4.49 3.62
CA GLN A 100 19.77 -5.14 3.25
C GLN A 100 20.46 -5.78 4.47
N ASP A 101 20.40 -5.14 5.63
CA ASP A 101 21.00 -5.70 6.85
C ASP A 101 20.18 -6.91 7.35
N ALA A 102 18.87 -6.89 7.25
CA ALA A 102 18.04 -8.07 7.50
C ALA A 102 18.39 -9.22 6.52
N LYS A 103 18.58 -8.90 5.25
CA LYS A 103 18.97 -9.86 4.21
C LYS A 103 20.34 -10.51 4.50
N LYS A 104 21.32 -9.75 4.97
CA LYS A 104 22.61 -10.29 5.44
C LYS A 104 22.46 -11.26 6.61
N LYS A 105 21.39 -11.12 7.41
CA LYS A 105 21.05 -12.04 8.50
C LYS A 105 20.20 -13.23 8.04
N GLY A 106 19.94 -13.36 6.75
CA GLY A 106 19.20 -14.49 6.16
C GLY A 106 17.74 -14.23 5.88
N ALA A 107 17.25 -12.99 6.00
CA ALA A 107 15.88 -12.66 5.61
C ALA A 107 15.70 -12.80 4.08
N LYS A 108 14.58 -13.40 3.67
CA LYS A 108 14.16 -13.43 2.27
C LYS A 108 13.35 -12.18 1.94
N VAL A 109 13.69 -11.52 0.85
CA VAL A 109 13.02 -10.29 0.39
C VAL A 109 12.20 -10.58 -0.86
N VAL A 110 10.90 -10.33 -0.78
CA VAL A 110 9.97 -10.42 -1.90
C VAL A 110 9.42 -9.04 -2.23
N VAL A 111 9.38 -8.72 -3.51
CA VAL A 111 8.78 -7.47 -4.00
C VAL A 111 7.54 -7.80 -4.82
N ILE A 112 6.42 -7.19 -4.46
CA ILE A 112 5.17 -7.23 -5.21
C ILE A 112 5.00 -5.86 -5.87
N ASP A 113 5.17 -5.81 -7.18
CA ASP A 113 5.08 -4.58 -7.96
C ASP A 113 4.72 -4.91 -9.41
N SER A 114 3.86 -4.13 -10.02
CA SER A 114 3.40 -4.33 -11.41
C SER A 114 4.52 -4.21 -12.46
N TYR A 115 5.64 -3.58 -12.12
CA TYR A 115 6.82 -3.53 -12.97
C TYR A 115 8.10 -3.88 -12.20
N LYS A 116 9.12 -4.29 -12.91
CA LYS A 116 10.41 -4.66 -12.32
C LYS A 116 11.23 -3.42 -11.94
N SER A 117 10.86 -2.80 -10.81
CA SER A 117 11.50 -1.61 -10.25
C SER A 117 12.96 -1.87 -9.85
N ARG A 118 13.69 -0.80 -9.44
CA ARG A 118 15.05 -0.95 -8.91
C ARG A 118 15.08 -1.84 -7.67
N THR A 119 14.05 -1.75 -6.82
CA THR A 119 13.90 -2.61 -5.65
C THR A 119 13.64 -4.05 -6.05
N ALA A 120 12.72 -4.28 -6.98
CA ALA A 120 12.41 -5.61 -7.49
C ALA A 120 13.61 -6.32 -8.15
N LYS A 121 14.53 -5.56 -8.77
CA LYS A 121 15.77 -6.12 -9.33
C LYS A 121 16.76 -6.64 -8.29
N GLN A 122 16.64 -6.20 -7.04
CA GLN A 122 17.54 -6.57 -5.94
C GLN A 122 16.86 -7.51 -4.92
N ALA A 123 15.58 -7.80 -5.12
CA ALA A 123 14.83 -8.77 -4.32
C ALA A 123 15.19 -10.22 -4.69
N ASP A 124 14.92 -11.13 -3.78
CA ASP A 124 15.09 -12.57 -4.00
C ASP A 124 13.97 -13.12 -4.89
N TRP A 125 12.80 -12.48 -4.85
CA TRP A 125 11.66 -12.84 -5.68
C TRP A 125 10.83 -11.60 -6.03
N HIS A 126 10.45 -11.47 -7.29
CA HIS A 126 9.56 -10.43 -7.79
C HIS A 126 8.27 -11.06 -8.29
N ILE A 127 7.15 -10.60 -7.78
CA ILE A 127 5.80 -10.97 -8.18
C ILE A 127 5.16 -9.75 -8.84
N SER A 128 4.65 -9.93 -10.06
CA SER A 128 4.13 -8.83 -10.87
C SER A 128 2.64 -9.03 -11.15
N PRO A 129 1.74 -8.51 -10.30
CA PRO A 129 0.31 -8.51 -10.59
C PRO A 129 -0.02 -7.50 -11.70
N LYS A 130 -1.12 -7.72 -12.40
CA LYS A 130 -1.70 -6.68 -13.25
C LYS A 130 -2.05 -5.45 -12.41
N PRO A 131 -1.84 -4.23 -12.91
CA PRO A 131 -2.19 -3.01 -12.18
C PRO A 131 -3.65 -3.02 -11.70
N GLY A 132 -3.86 -2.61 -10.43
CA GLY A 132 -5.19 -2.53 -9.82
C GLY A 132 -5.76 -3.86 -9.33
N THR A 133 -4.97 -4.93 -9.29
CA THR A 133 -5.44 -6.26 -8.86
C THR A 133 -4.85 -6.73 -7.52
N ASP A 134 -4.18 -5.85 -6.81
CA ASP A 134 -3.52 -6.11 -5.53
C ASP A 134 -4.50 -6.66 -4.47
N GLY A 135 -5.72 -6.11 -4.42
CA GLY A 135 -6.77 -6.59 -3.51
C GLY A 135 -7.15 -8.05 -3.75
N ALA A 136 -7.20 -8.49 -5.01
CA ALA A 136 -7.48 -9.88 -5.33
C ALA A 136 -6.35 -10.82 -4.86
N LEU A 137 -5.09 -10.38 -5.02
CA LEU A 137 -3.94 -11.11 -4.50
C LEU A 137 -4.00 -11.21 -2.97
N ALA A 138 -4.22 -10.09 -2.28
CA ALA A 138 -4.27 -10.05 -0.82
C ALA A 138 -5.38 -10.96 -0.26
N ILE A 139 -6.58 -10.89 -0.82
CA ILE A 139 -7.72 -11.72 -0.40
C ILE A 139 -7.42 -13.21 -0.61
N SER A 140 -6.76 -13.57 -1.70
CA SER A 140 -6.38 -14.96 -1.97
C SER A 140 -5.28 -15.46 -1.05
N ILE A 141 -4.34 -14.62 -0.65
CA ILE A 141 -3.36 -14.95 0.39
C ILE A 141 -4.08 -15.28 1.70
N ILE A 142 -5.05 -14.45 2.10
CA ILE A 142 -5.88 -14.69 3.29
C ILE A 142 -6.65 -16.01 3.17
N ASN A 143 -7.30 -16.25 2.03
CA ASN A 143 -7.99 -17.53 1.78
C ASN A 143 -7.04 -18.71 1.97
N HIS A 144 -5.88 -18.68 1.34
CA HIS A 144 -4.91 -19.78 1.42
C HIS A 144 -4.46 -20.04 2.85
N ILE A 145 -4.15 -18.99 3.61
CA ILE A 145 -3.73 -19.10 5.01
C ILE A 145 -4.84 -19.72 5.86
N ILE A 146 -6.09 -19.28 5.71
CA ILE A 146 -7.24 -19.77 6.48
C ILE A 146 -7.54 -21.24 6.14
N TYR A 147 -7.68 -21.57 4.85
CA TYR A 147 -8.16 -22.88 4.44
C TYR A 147 -7.08 -23.97 4.42
N ASN A 148 -5.80 -23.60 4.60
CA ASN A 148 -4.70 -24.55 4.83
C ASN A 148 -4.27 -24.65 6.31
N ASN A 149 -5.07 -24.10 7.26
CA ASN A 149 -4.81 -24.13 8.69
C ASN A 149 -3.46 -23.48 9.09
N LEU A 150 -3.04 -22.44 8.40
CA LEU A 150 -1.79 -21.70 8.67
C LEU A 150 -2.00 -20.48 9.59
N VAL A 151 -3.21 -20.32 10.09
CA VAL A 151 -3.61 -19.20 10.96
C VAL A 151 -3.05 -19.41 12.36
N ASP A 152 -2.52 -18.32 12.96
CA ASP A 152 -2.27 -18.26 14.40
C ASP A 152 -3.61 -18.18 15.15
N LYS A 153 -4.08 -19.34 15.63
CA LYS A 153 -5.40 -19.48 16.28
C LYS A 153 -5.47 -18.72 17.61
N ASP A 154 -4.38 -18.68 18.34
CA ASP A 154 -4.33 -17.98 19.63
C ASP A 154 -4.39 -16.48 19.44
N TYR A 155 -3.66 -15.97 18.47
CA TYR A 155 -3.74 -14.55 18.10
C TYR A 155 -5.15 -14.17 17.63
N VAL A 156 -5.71 -14.93 16.70
CA VAL A 156 -7.06 -14.66 16.17
C VAL A 156 -8.09 -14.67 17.29
N LYS A 157 -8.05 -15.66 18.17
CA LYS A 157 -9.02 -15.80 19.28
C LYS A 157 -8.94 -14.64 20.27
N ASN A 158 -7.74 -14.17 20.58
CA ASN A 158 -7.53 -13.23 21.68
C ASN A 158 -7.46 -11.76 21.24
N TYR A 159 -7.12 -11.48 19.97
CA TYR A 159 -6.76 -10.13 19.54
C TYR A 159 -7.49 -9.67 18.27
N THR A 160 -8.41 -10.45 17.71
CA THR A 160 -9.15 -10.06 16.51
C THR A 160 -10.66 -10.18 16.69
N ASN A 161 -11.39 -9.42 15.88
CA ASN A 161 -12.83 -9.51 15.72
C ASN A 161 -13.17 -9.78 14.25
N GLY A 162 -14.31 -10.42 14.00
CA GLY A 162 -14.80 -10.61 12.63
C GLY A 162 -14.11 -11.74 11.84
N TYR A 163 -13.37 -12.63 12.49
CA TYR A 163 -12.67 -13.73 11.81
C TYR A 163 -13.60 -14.66 11.03
N ASP A 164 -14.76 -15.02 11.59
CA ASP A 164 -15.69 -15.93 10.92
C ASP A 164 -16.32 -15.27 9.69
N GLN A 165 -16.64 -13.97 9.77
CA GLN A 165 -17.13 -13.18 8.65
C GLN A 165 -16.06 -13.09 7.54
N LEU A 166 -14.80 -12.84 7.92
CA LEU A 166 -13.69 -12.81 6.97
C LEU A 166 -13.51 -14.17 6.30
N LYS A 167 -13.53 -15.25 7.08
CA LYS A 167 -13.41 -16.62 6.58
C LYS A 167 -14.51 -16.96 5.57
N ASP A 168 -15.76 -16.60 5.87
CA ASP A 168 -16.86 -16.82 4.93
C ASP A 168 -16.73 -15.94 3.68
N HIS A 169 -16.34 -14.68 3.85
CA HIS A 169 -16.14 -13.75 2.74
C HIS A 169 -15.09 -14.23 1.73
N VAL A 170 -14.02 -14.86 2.19
CA VAL A 170 -12.91 -15.26 1.32
C VAL A 170 -13.01 -16.71 0.82
N LYS A 171 -14.05 -17.47 1.17
CA LYS A 171 -14.12 -18.92 0.93
C LYS A 171 -13.95 -19.35 -0.53
N ASP A 172 -14.42 -18.55 -1.46
CA ASP A 172 -14.36 -18.78 -2.91
C ASP A 172 -13.25 -17.98 -3.61
N LYS A 173 -12.43 -17.24 -2.86
CA LYS A 173 -11.37 -16.38 -3.37
C LYS A 173 -10.00 -17.08 -3.32
N ASN A 174 -9.94 -18.29 -3.87
CA ASN A 174 -8.74 -19.12 -3.88
C ASN A 174 -7.65 -18.63 -4.86
N ALA A 175 -6.54 -19.34 -4.94
CA ALA A 175 -5.43 -18.98 -5.81
C ALA A 175 -5.79 -19.04 -7.30
N GLU A 176 -6.67 -19.95 -7.70
CA GLU A 176 -7.18 -20.06 -9.06
C GLU A 176 -8.01 -18.84 -9.46
N TRP A 177 -8.90 -18.39 -8.56
CA TRP A 177 -9.66 -17.16 -8.73
C TRP A 177 -8.74 -15.94 -8.87
N ALA A 178 -7.78 -15.77 -7.96
CA ALA A 178 -6.85 -14.63 -8.02
C ALA A 178 -5.94 -14.68 -9.23
N SER A 179 -5.49 -15.86 -9.66
CA SER A 179 -4.66 -16.04 -10.86
C SER A 179 -5.37 -15.52 -12.11
N SER A 180 -6.66 -15.78 -12.26
CA SER A 180 -7.46 -15.30 -13.39
C SER A 180 -7.53 -13.76 -13.47
N ILE A 181 -7.50 -13.09 -12.33
CA ILE A 181 -7.58 -11.62 -12.21
C ILE A 181 -6.19 -10.99 -12.33
N THR A 182 -5.26 -11.47 -11.52
CA THR A 182 -3.92 -10.86 -11.34
C THR A 182 -2.93 -11.21 -12.44
N GLY A 183 -3.14 -12.34 -13.11
CA GLY A 183 -2.18 -12.91 -14.06
C GLY A 183 -0.99 -13.62 -13.41
N ILE A 184 -0.94 -13.69 -12.07
CA ILE A 184 0.09 -14.44 -11.34
C ILE A 184 -0.25 -15.94 -11.41
N LYS A 185 0.76 -16.79 -11.51
CA LYS A 185 0.57 -18.24 -11.52
C LYS A 185 0.01 -18.72 -10.18
N VAL A 186 -0.86 -19.70 -10.24
CA VAL A 186 -1.49 -20.32 -9.05
C VAL A 186 -0.44 -20.80 -8.05
N GLU A 187 0.62 -21.44 -8.53
CA GLU A 187 1.72 -21.97 -7.71
C GLU A 187 2.46 -20.86 -6.99
N ASP A 188 2.66 -19.69 -7.64
CA ASP A 188 3.32 -18.53 -7.06
C ASP A 188 2.46 -17.91 -5.95
N ILE A 189 1.14 -17.83 -6.14
CA ILE A 189 0.21 -17.35 -5.12
C ILE A 189 0.24 -18.28 -3.90
N LYS A 190 0.12 -19.60 -4.10
CA LYS A 190 0.16 -20.60 -3.03
C LYS A 190 1.49 -20.57 -2.28
N LYS A 191 2.60 -20.48 -3.01
CA LYS A 191 3.95 -20.38 -2.43
C LYS A 191 4.12 -19.12 -1.60
N LEU A 192 3.74 -17.95 -2.13
CA LEU A 192 3.81 -16.67 -1.41
C LEU A 192 3.01 -16.74 -0.11
N SER A 193 1.78 -17.23 -0.18
CA SER A 193 0.88 -17.33 0.98
C SER A 193 1.45 -18.24 2.07
N THR A 194 2.00 -19.40 1.68
CA THR A 194 2.64 -20.34 2.60
C THR A 194 3.91 -19.74 3.21
N GLU A 195 4.75 -19.10 2.40
CA GLU A 195 5.99 -18.49 2.89
C GLU A 195 5.71 -17.34 3.87
N ILE A 196 4.70 -16.50 3.63
CA ILE A 196 4.25 -15.46 4.57
C ILE A 196 3.82 -16.07 5.90
N ALA A 197 3.04 -17.15 5.88
CA ALA A 197 2.54 -17.76 7.10
C ALA A 197 3.63 -18.48 7.92
N MET A 198 4.61 -19.08 7.26
CA MET A 198 5.57 -19.99 7.89
C MET A 198 6.91 -19.33 8.28
N ASN A 199 7.23 -18.14 7.78
CA ASN A 199 8.53 -17.50 8.01
C ASN A 199 8.44 -16.30 8.97
N GLN A 200 7.72 -16.46 10.06
CA GLN A 200 7.59 -15.42 11.08
C GLN A 200 8.91 -15.12 11.80
N PRO A 201 9.21 -13.85 12.17
CA PRO A 201 8.42 -12.62 11.92
C PRO A 201 8.48 -12.16 10.45
N VAL A 202 7.34 -11.68 9.96
CA VAL A 202 7.22 -11.08 8.62
C VAL A 202 7.08 -9.56 8.72
N GLY A 203 7.89 -8.82 7.95
CA GLY A 203 7.70 -7.40 7.72
C GLY A 203 6.97 -7.16 6.39
N ILE A 204 5.92 -6.36 6.37
CA ILE A 204 5.16 -5.98 5.16
C ILE A 204 5.08 -4.48 5.07
#